data_30eb9410bf78f8afbd1a871c3f6c82bd
#
_entry.id   30eb9410bf78f8afbd1a871c3f6c82bd
#
_cell.length_a   1.000
_cell.length_b   1.000
_cell.length_c   1.000
_cell.angle_alpha   90.00
_cell.angle_beta   90.00
_cell.angle_gamma   90.00
#
_symmetry.space_group_name_H-M   'P 1'
#
loop_
_entity.id
_entity.type
_entity.pdbx_description
1 polymer ?
#
loop_
_entity_poly.entity_id
_entity_poly.type
_entity_poly.pdbx_seq_one_letter_code
_entity_poly.pdbx_strand_id
1 'polypeptide(L)'
;MFEWNQWGLQNATRPVIEEFVHFHDYLILVLIFIITGVIVFILSFFSFQFYNRSLIEGQLLEALWTVLPAFILVIVALPSLSILYNLDSSDAGHIVLKVVGHQWYWAYEYTDFWSFNDRNRLLFDSYIVASRDLDRGLFRLLETDNRLVLPYLINTRVLITRADVLHSWAMPSMGVKLDATPGRLNQLVISRYRPGIAYGQCSEICGANHRYIPIVAEFVTVDDFNTWVLNRNA
;
A
#
# COMPACT_ATOMS: atom_id res chain seq x y z
N MET A 1 -9.18 -5.26 -3.70
CA MET A 1 -9.74 -5.82 -2.47
C MET A 1 -9.41 -7.30 -2.42
N PHE A 2 -9.26 -7.92 -1.25
CA PHE A 2 -9.02 -9.36 -1.15
C PHE A 2 -10.23 -10.16 -1.61
N GLU A 3 -9.97 -11.23 -2.34
CA GLU A 3 -10.97 -12.22 -2.72
C GLU A 3 -11.10 -13.29 -1.64
N TRP A 4 -12.19 -14.06 -1.68
CA TRP A 4 -12.36 -15.17 -0.77
C TRP A 4 -11.22 -16.20 -0.96
N ASN A 5 -10.61 -16.63 0.14
CA ASN A 5 -9.50 -17.60 0.13
C ASN A 5 -8.20 -17.11 -0.53
N GLN A 6 -8.00 -15.82 -0.67
CA GLN A 6 -6.78 -15.25 -1.24
C GLN A 6 -5.64 -15.30 -0.22
N TRP A 7 -4.53 -15.95 -0.60
CA TRP A 7 -3.31 -16.07 0.21
C TRP A 7 -2.23 -15.08 -0.22
N GLY A 8 -2.28 -14.63 -1.45
CA GLY A 8 -1.34 -13.66 -2.02
C GLY A 8 -1.75 -12.21 -1.79
N LEU A 9 -0.98 -11.31 -2.39
CA LEU A 9 -1.29 -9.89 -2.41
C LEU A 9 -2.54 -9.60 -3.24
N GLN A 10 -3.14 -8.42 -3.06
CA GLN A 10 -4.27 -7.96 -3.87
C GLN A 10 -3.85 -7.81 -5.34
N ASN A 11 -4.81 -7.99 -6.26
CA ASN A 11 -4.58 -7.81 -7.69
C ASN A 11 -4.01 -6.42 -7.97
N ALA A 12 -2.90 -6.38 -8.70
CA ALA A 12 -2.23 -5.16 -9.07
C ALA A 12 -3.13 -4.26 -9.94
N THR A 13 -3.12 -2.98 -9.65
CA THR A 13 -3.84 -1.97 -10.44
C THR A 13 -2.92 -0.89 -11.01
N ARG A 14 -1.60 -1.06 -10.80
CA ARG A 14 -0.51 -0.19 -11.21
C ARG A 14 0.70 -1.06 -11.61
N PRO A 15 1.51 -0.69 -12.63
CA PRO A 15 2.64 -1.52 -13.09
C PRO A 15 3.63 -1.90 -12.00
N VAL A 16 4.03 -0.95 -11.16
CA VAL A 16 4.99 -1.19 -10.06
C VAL A 16 4.51 -2.25 -9.08
N ILE A 17 3.19 -2.37 -8.88
CA ILE A 17 2.62 -3.39 -7.98
C ILE A 17 2.65 -4.77 -8.61
N GLU A 18 2.57 -4.86 -9.92
CA GLU A 18 2.78 -6.12 -10.63
C GLU A 18 4.19 -6.67 -10.39
N GLU A 19 5.21 -5.82 -10.49
CA GLU A 19 6.59 -6.17 -10.12
C GLU A 19 6.70 -6.59 -8.64
N PHE A 20 5.98 -5.90 -7.75
CA PHE A 20 5.94 -6.23 -6.32
C PHE A 20 5.29 -7.59 -6.06
N VAL A 21 4.22 -7.94 -6.77
CA VAL A 21 3.60 -9.28 -6.69
C VAL A 21 4.57 -10.36 -7.16
N HIS A 22 5.25 -10.17 -8.29
CA HIS A 22 6.28 -11.11 -8.77
C HIS A 22 7.43 -11.27 -7.78
N PHE A 23 7.86 -10.18 -7.17
CA PHE A 23 8.90 -10.23 -6.14
C PHE A 23 8.44 -10.99 -4.88
N HIS A 24 7.20 -10.78 -4.44
CA HIS A 24 6.60 -11.53 -3.34
C HIS A 24 6.59 -13.04 -3.64
N ASP A 25 6.16 -13.44 -4.83
CA ASP A 25 6.12 -14.85 -5.21
C ASP A 25 7.53 -15.47 -5.26
N TYR A 26 8.51 -14.71 -5.75
CA TYR A 26 9.91 -15.11 -5.68
C TYR A 26 10.38 -15.31 -4.23
N LEU A 27 10.04 -14.40 -3.31
CA LEU A 27 10.37 -14.55 -1.89
C LEU A 27 9.71 -15.79 -1.27
N ILE A 28 8.47 -16.07 -1.61
CA ILE A 28 7.77 -17.28 -1.15
C ILE A 28 8.49 -18.54 -1.60
N LEU A 29 8.98 -18.61 -2.84
CA LEU A 29 9.77 -19.75 -3.32
C LEU A 29 11.06 -19.93 -2.52
N VAL A 30 11.78 -18.84 -2.24
CA VAL A 30 12.99 -18.88 -1.40
C VAL A 30 12.67 -19.38 0.00
N LEU A 31 11.58 -18.88 0.61
CA LEU A 31 11.13 -19.30 1.94
C LEU A 31 10.72 -20.79 1.97
N ILE A 32 9.98 -21.26 0.98
CA ILE A 32 9.60 -22.68 0.88
C ILE A 32 10.86 -23.56 0.78
N PHE A 33 11.85 -23.17 -0.01
CA PHE A 33 13.11 -23.88 -0.11
C PHE A 33 13.82 -23.98 1.24
N ILE A 34 13.96 -22.86 1.96
CA ILE A 34 14.59 -22.81 3.28
C ILE A 34 13.82 -23.66 4.29
N ILE A 35 12.49 -23.50 4.39
CA ILE A 35 11.64 -24.23 5.34
C ILE A 35 11.71 -25.72 5.05
N THR A 36 11.63 -26.12 3.79
CA THR A 36 11.73 -27.54 3.40
C THR A 36 13.08 -28.11 3.81
N GLY A 37 14.17 -27.41 3.54
CA GLY A 37 15.52 -27.82 3.95
C GLY A 37 15.63 -28.00 5.47
N VAL A 38 15.11 -27.05 6.25
CA VAL A 38 15.11 -27.11 7.72
C VAL A 38 14.26 -28.29 8.22
N ILE A 39 13.07 -28.52 7.67
CA ILE A 39 12.20 -29.63 8.04
C ILE A 39 12.88 -30.97 7.74
N VAL A 40 13.43 -31.13 6.54
CA VAL A 40 14.16 -32.36 6.16
C VAL A 40 15.34 -32.60 7.09
N PHE A 41 16.10 -31.55 7.41
CA PHE A 41 17.20 -31.64 8.36
C PHE A 41 16.73 -32.07 9.74
N ILE A 42 15.70 -31.45 10.29
CA ILE A 42 15.14 -31.84 11.63
C ILE A 42 14.64 -33.29 11.61
N LEU A 43 13.88 -33.68 10.60
CA LEU A 43 13.34 -35.04 10.49
C LEU A 43 14.44 -36.09 10.36
N SER A 44 15.59 -35.73 9.75
CA SER A 44 16.73 -36.64 9.64
C SER A 44 17.28 -37.05 11.01
N PHE A 45 17.24 -36.18 12.01
CA PHE A 45 17.65 -36.55 13.39
C PHE A 45 16.78 -37.62 14.03
N PHE A 46 15.52 -37.72 13.67
CA PHE A 46 14.64 -38.77 14.17
C PHE A 46 14.75 -40.05 13.39
N SER A 47 15.25 -40.01 12.16
CA SER A 47 15.35 -41.16 11.28
C SER A 47 16.72 -41.87 11.34
N PHE A 48 17.81 -41.11 11.61
CA PHE A 48 19.16 -41.69 11.65
C PHE A 48 19.58 -42.05 13.06
N GLN A 49 20.06 -43.29 13.23
CA GLN A 49 20.57 -43.76 14.51
C GLN A 49 22.04 -43.42 14.79
N PHE A 50 22.74 -42.90 13.76
CA PHE A 50 24.14 -42.58 13.87
C PHE A 50 24.32 -41.10 14.20
N TYR A 51 25.04 -40.81 15.29
CA TYR A 51 25.41 -39.46 15.67
C TYR A 51 26.86 -39.42 16.18
N ASN A 52 27.54 -38.35 15.88
CA ASN A 52 28.92 -38.12 16.33
C ASN A 52 28.94 -37.29 17.59
N ARG A 53 29.24 -37.91 18.72
CA ARG A 53 29.34 -37.23 20.03
C ARG A 53 30.64 -36.43 20.20
N SER A 54 31.64 -36.65 19.34
CA SER A 54 32.96 -36.03 19.44
C SER A 54 33.10 -34.77 18.55
N LEU A 55 32.08 -34.42 17.82
CA LEU A 55 32.08 -33.20 17.00
C LEU A 55 31.84 -31.98 17.88
N ILE A 56 32.93 -31.33 18.33
CA ILE A 56 32.90 -30.14 19.20
C ILE A 56 33.09 -28.88 18.35
N GLU A 57 33.87 -28.94 17.27
CA GLU A 57 34.17 -27.81 16.38
C GLU A 57 33.95 -28.22 14.93
N GLY A 58 33.41 -27.30 14.12
CA GLY A 58 33.15 -27.54 12.71
C GLY A 58 33.30 -26.25 11.88
N GLN A 59 34.50 -25.70 11.77
CA GLN A 59 34.79 -24.42 11.10
C GLN A 59 34.24 -24.34 9.68
N LEU A 60 34.34 -25.43 8.88
CA LEU A 60 33.77 -25.46 7.55
C LEU A 60 32.24 -25.35 7.57
N LEU A 61 31.59 -26.06 8.48
CA LEU A 61 30.15 -26.02 8.66
C LEU A 61 29.69 -24.63 9.12
N GLU A 62 30.43 -24.01 10.03
CA GLU A 62 30.19 -22.65 10.51
C GLU A 62 30.32 -21.63 9.38
N ALA A 63 31.33 -21.74 8.56
CA ALA A 63 31.51 -20.90 7.37
C ALA A 63 30.35 -21.08 6.39
N LEU A 64 29.88 -22.31 6.16
CA LEU A 64 28.76 -22.58 5.25
C LEU A 64 27.45 -21.95 5.73
N TRP A 65 27.09 -22.11 7.00
CA TRP A 65 25.82 -21.53 7.47
C TRP A 65 25.87 -20.00 7.63
N THR A 66 27.06 -19.40 7.65
CA THR A 66 27.24 -17.94 7.64
C THR A 66 27.19 -17.39 6.21
N VAL A 67 27.93 -18.00 5.28
CA VAL A 67 28.06 -17.48 3.91
C VAL A 67 26.78 -17.73 3.09
N LEU A 68 26.13 -18.89 3.23
CA LEU A 68 24.95 -19.22 2.44
C LEU A 68 23.78 -18.27 2.68
N PRO A 69 23.37 -17.95 3.91
CA PRO A 69 22.35 -16.93 4.17
C PRO A 69 22.74 -15.54 3.65
N ALA A 70 23.99 -15.12 3.83
CA ALA A 70 24.48 -13.85 3.30
C ALA A 70 24.35 -13.78 1.77
N PHE A 71 24.67 -14.86 1.07
CA PHE A 71 24.49 -14.94 -0.39
C PHE A 71 23.02 -14.85 -0.81
N ILE A 72 22.12 -15.55 -0.11
CA ILE A 72 20.68 -15.48 -0.35
C ILE A 72 20.17 -14.04 -0.15
N LEU A 73 20.61 -13.37 0.91
CA LEU A 73 20.23 -11.97 1.15
C LEU A 73 20.68 -11.03 0.04
N VAL A 74 21.89 -11.20 -0.51
CA VAL A 74 22.37 -10.41 -1.65
C VAL A 74 21.50 -10.63 -2.89
N ILE A 75 21.16 -11.89 -3.20
CA ILE A 75 20.28 -12.22 -4.34
C ILE A 75 18.90 -11.59 -4.19
N VAL A 76 18.34 -11.58 -2.99
CA VAL A 76 17.04 -10.96 -2.68
C VAL A 76 17.11 -9.43 -2.71
N ALA A 77 18.23 -8.85 -2.28
CA ALA A 77 18.39 -7.40 -2.22
C ALA A 77 18.33 -6.73 -3.60
N LEU A 78 18.88 -7.35 -4.64
CA LEU A 78 18.94 -6.77 -5.99
C LEU A 78 17.54 -6.42 -6.55
N PRO A 79 16.58 -7.35 -6.67
CA PRO A 79 15.23 -7.03 -7.14
C PRO A 79 14.48 -6.12 -6.17
N SER A 80 14.69 -6.26 -4.85
CA SER A 80 14.09 -5.39 -3.83
C SER A 80 14.49 -3.93 -4.02
N LEU A 81 15.76 -3.64 -4.26
CA LEU A 81 16.26 -2.29 -4.51
C LEU A 81 15.70 -1.72 -5.82
N SER A 82 15.61 -2.52 -6.89
CA SER A 82 15.01 -2.10 -8.15
C SER A 82 13.57 -1.62 -7.96
N ILE A 83 12.75 -2.39 -7.24
CA ILE A 83 11.36 -2.02 -6.94
C ILE A 83 11.30 -0.76 -6.08
N LEU A 84 12.18 -0.62 -5.09
CA LEU A 84 12.24 0.56 -4.23
C LEU A 84 12.49 1.84 -5.05
N TYR A 85 13.43 1.81 -6.00
CA TYR A 85 13.68 2.94 -6.88
C TYR A 85 12.51 3.24 -7.83
N ASN A 86 11.82 2.19 -8.34
CA ASN A 86 10.64 2.36 -9.18
C ASN A 86 9.45 2.96 -8.41
N LEU A 87 9.31 2.65 -7.12
CA LEU A 87 8.28 3.24 -6.25
C LEU A 87 8.51 4.73 -6.02
N ASP A 88 9.77 5.15 -5.90
CA ASP A 88 10.16 6.53 -5.62
C ASP A 88 10.32 7.39 -6.89
N SER A 89 10.10 6.81 -8.07
CA SER A 89 10.15 7.55 -9.34
C SER A 89 9.12 8.67 -9.35
N SER A 90 9.61 9.91 -9.29
CA SER A 90 8.81 11.13 -9.22
C SER A 90 8.52 11.68 -10.62
N ASP A 91 7.66 11.00 -11.38
CA ASP A 91 7.09 11.63 -12.56
C ASP A 91 6.26 12.85 -12.15
N ALA A 92 6.35 13.92 -12.93
CA ALA A 92 5.55 15.11 -12.68
C ALA A 92 4.06 14.74 -12.77
N GLY A 93 3.34 14.78 -11.65
CA GLY A 93 1.89 14.57 -11.65
C GLY A 93 1.19 15.70 -12.39
N HIS A 94 0.19 15.35 -13.20
CA HIS A 94 -0.66 16.30 -13.93
C HIS A 94 -1.74 16.93 -13.05
N ILE A 95 -2.10 16.27 -11.95
CA ILE A 95 -3.05 16.72 -10.95
C ILE A 95 -2.35 16.71 -9.60
N VAL A 96 -2.58 17.74 -8.80
CA VAL A 96 -2.06 17.82 -7.44
C VAL A 96 -3.20 17.70 -6.44
N LEU A 97 -3.11 16.64 -5.62
CA LEU A 97 -4.04 16.34 -4.54
C LEU A 97 -3.32 16.47 -3.20
N LYS A 98 -3.84 17.28 -2.30
CA LYS A 98 -3.39 17.31 -0.92
C LYS A 98 -4.31 16.49 -0.04
N VAL A 99 -3.73 15.66 0.82
CA VAL A 99 -4.41 14.78 1.75
C VAL A 99 -3.99 15.14 3.17
N VAL A 100 -4.95 15.43 4.02
CA VAL A 100 -4.70 15.80 5.41
C VAL A 100 -5.39 14.79 6.33
N GLY A 101 -4.60 14.13 7.19
CA GLY A 101 -5.12 13.21 8.20
C GLY A 101 -5.61 13.95 9.43
N HIS A 102 -6.78 13.57 9.90
CA HIS A 102 -7.43 14.07 11.13
C HIS A 102 -7.91 12.91 12.00
N GLN A 103 -8.15 13.15 13.26
CA GLN A 103 -8.86 12.23 14.17
C GLN A 103 -10.37 12.41 14.00
N TRP A 104 -11.09 11.59 13.29
CA TRP A 104 -10.73 10.33 12.61
C TRP A 104 -11.37 10.32 11.23
N TYR A 105 -10.81 11.10 10.32
CA TYR A 105 -11.24 11.23 8.93
C TYR A 105 -10.09 11.72 8.04
N TRP A 106 -10.28 11.70 6.72
CA TRP A 106 -9.36 12.29 5.76
C TRP A 106 -10.00 13.52 5.12
N ALA A 107 -9.24 14.61 5.01
CA ALA A 107 -9.61 15.78 4.20
C ALA A 107 -8.81 15.77 2.89
N TYR A 108 -9.50 16.02 1.78
CA TYR A 108 -8.94 16.05 0.44
C TYR A 108 -9.05 17.45 -0.16
N GLU A 109 -7.95 17.99 -0.69
CA GLU A 109 -7.87 19.30 -1.32
C GLU A 109 -7.24 19.14 -2.72
N TYR A 110 -8.01 19.49 -3.77
CA TYR A 110 -7.50 19.57 -5.13
C TYR A 110 -6.97 20.98 -5.38
N THR A 111 -5.68 21.11 -5.61
CA THR A 111 -5.03 22.43 -5.70
C THR A 111 -5.12 23.07 -7.08
N ASP A 112 -5.36 22.31 -8.14
CA ASP A 112 -5.32 22.75 -9.51
C ASP A 112 -6.69 23.25 -10.05
N PHE A 113 -7.76 23.02 -9.29
CA PHE A 113 -9.12 23.38 -9.71
C PHE A 113 -9.61 24.60 -8.95
N TRP A 114 -9.43 25.79 -9.58
CA TRP A 114 -9.92 27.06 -9.06
C TRP A 114 -11.25 27.40 -9.75
N SER A 115 -12.27 27.70 -8.98
CA SER A 115 -13.44 28.38 -9.50
C SER A 115 -13.11 29.85 -9.76
N PHE A 116 -13.39 30.33 -10.98
CA PHE A 116 -13.18 31.75 -11.35
C PHE A 116 -14.03 32.72 -10.51
N ASN A 117 -15.15 32.26 -9.94
CA ASN A 117 -16.11 33.06 -9.21
C ASN A 117 -15.98 33.00 -7.69
N ASP A 118 -15.30 32.00 -7.16
CA ASP A 118 -15.14 31.86 -5.73
C ASP A 118 -13.72 31.37 -5.44
N ARG A 119 -13.06 31.96 -4.44
CA ARG A 119 -11.71 31.59 -3.99
C ARG A 119 -11.68 30.20 -3.34
N ASN A 120 -12.67 29.39 -3.61
CA ASN A 120 -12.84 28.08 -2.99
C ASN A 120 -12.08 27.02 -3.78
N ARG A 121 -11.04 26.50 -3.17
CA ARG A 121 -10.40 25.24 -3.57
C ARG A 121 -11.41 24.13 -3.40
N LEU A 122 -11.38 23.13 -4.28
CA LEU A 122 -12.19 21.93 -4.11
C LEU A 122 -11.68 21.14 -2.88
N LEU A 123 -12.32 21.38 -1.74
CA LEU A 123 -11.99 20.79 -0.46
C LEU A 123 -13.19 20.03 0.09
N PHE A 124 -13.00 18.82 0.60
CA PHE A 124 -14.02 18.06 1.30
C PHE A 124 -13.44 17.07 2.28
N ASP A 125 -14.23 16.73 3.27
CA ASP A 125 -13.95 15.69 4.26
C ASP A 125 -14.58 14.37 3.84
N SER A 126 -13.94 13.29 4.23
CA SER A 126 -14.32 11.92 3.94
C SER A 126 -14.40 11.12 5.24
N TYR A 127 -15.63 10.88 5.68
CA TYR A 127 -15.94 10.12 6.89
C TYR A 127 -16.42 8.72 6.58
N ILE A 128 -16.21 7.81 7.51
CA ILE A 128 -16.74 6.45 7.43
C ILE A 128 -18.27 6.45 7.43
N VAL A 129 -18.88 5.63 6.59
CA VAL A 129 -20.31 5.33 6.66
C VAL A 129 -20.58 4.36 7.81
N ALA A 130 -21.50 4.72 8.70
CA ALA A 130 -21.86 3.88 9.83
C ALA A 130 -22.53 2.58 9.34
N SER A 131 -22.26 1.45 10.04
CA SER A 131 -22.76 0.13 9.62
C SER A 131 -24.29 0.03 9.48
N ARG A 132 -25.05 0.88 10.20
CA ARG A 132 -26.53 0.96 10.14
C ARG A 132 -27.03 1.66 8.87
N ASP A 133 -26.20 2.56 8.30
CA ASP A 133 -26.53 3.41 7.16
C ASP A 133 -25.92 2.85 5.85
N LEU A 134 -25.34 1.65 5.93
CA LEU A 134 -24.64 1.00 4.82
C LEU A 134 -25.64 0.28 3.91
N ASP A 135 -25.62 0.58 2.62
CA ASP A 135 -26.41 -0.11 1.62
C ASP A 135 -25.98 -1.57 1.41
N ARG A 136 -26.90 -2.40 0.92
CA ARG A 136 -26.59 -3.81 0.60
C ARG A 136 -25.53 -3.91 -0.49
N GLY A 137 -24.51 -4.72 -0.21
CA GLY A 137 -23.39 -4.95 -1.14
C GLY A 137 -22.19 -4.05 -0.93
N LEU A 138 -22.28 -3.03 -0.08
CA LEU A 138 -21.16 -2.20 0.32
C LEU A 138 -20.35 -2.84 1.46
N PHE A 139 -19.10 -2.41 1.60
CA PHE A 139 -18.14 -3.03 2.52
C PHE A 139 -18.13 -2.33 3.88
N ARG A 140 -18.48 -3.06 4.92
CA ARG A 140 -18.42 -2.56 6.30
C ARG A 140 -17.01 -2.13 6.66
N LEU A 141 -16.86 -0.94 7.27
CA LEU A 141 -15.61 -0.30 7.71
C LEU A 141 -14.69 0.18 6.56
N LEU A 142 -15.13 0.10 5.31
CA LEU A 142 -14.35 0.55 4.17
C LEU A 142 -15.03 1.66 3.36
N GLU A 143 -16.34 1.85 3.51
CA GLU A 143 -17.07 2.87 2.75
C GLU A 143 -17.04 4.24 3.42
N THR A 144 -17.00 5.28 2.57
CA THR A 144 -17.02 6.68 2.98
C THR A 144 -18.18 7.43 2.35
N ASP A 145 -18.63 8.48 3.03
CA ASP A 145 -19.68 9.42 2.56
C ASP A 145 -19.23 10.18 1.31
N ASN A 146 -17.96 10.60 1.27
CA ASN A 146 -17.35 11.28 0.13
C ASN A 146 -16.13 10.50 -0.36
N ARG A 147 -16.21 9.95 -1.56
CA ARG A 147 -15.10 9.26 -2.19
C ARG A 147 -14.13 10.24 -2.83
N LEU A 148 -12.85 9.92 -2.77
CA LEU A 148 -11.83 10.58 -3.56
C LEU A 148 -12.01 10.18 -5.04
N VAL A 149 -12.24 11.12 -5.96
CA VAL A 149 -12.42 10.84 -7.38
C VAL A 149 -11.18 11.25 -8.16
N LEU A 150 -10.63 10.35 -8.96
CA LEU A 150 -9.42 10.59 -9.76
C LEU A 150 -9.57 10.04 -11.17
N PRO A 151 -8.99 10.67 -12.20
CA PRO A 151 -8.97 10.08 -13.53
C PRO A 151 -7.96 8.92 -13.59
N TYR A 152 -8.34 7.78 -14.21
CA TYR A 152 -7.38 6.71 -14.47
C TYR A 152 -6.44 7.09 -15.64
N LEU A 153 -5.28 6.44 -15.75
CA LEU A 153 -4.19 6.73 -16.70
C LEU A 153 -3.54 8.11 -16.57
N ILE A 154 -3.96 8.92 -15.62
CA ILE A 154 -3.37 10.23 -15.33
C ILE A 154 -2.54 10.14 -14.04
N ASN A 155 -1.30 10.61 -14.11
CA ASN A 155 -0.44 10.68 -12.95
C ASN A 155 -0.93 11.79 -12.01
N THR A 156 -1.31 11.42 -10.79
CA THR A 156 -1.72 12.35 -9.73
C THR A 156 -0.62 12.41 -8.68
N ARG A 157 -0.12 13.60 -8.41
CA ARG A 157 0.79 13.86 -7.30
C ARG A 157 -0.03 14.01 -6.03
N VAL A 158 0.19 13.13 -5.07
CA VAL A 158 -0.46 13.17 -3.77
C VAL A 158 0.51 13.73 -2.73
N LEU A 159 0.11 14.81 -2.09
CA LEU A 159 0.84 15.49 -1.02
C LEU A 159 0.16 15.15 0.30
N ILE A 160 0.85 14.48 1.21
CA ILE A 160 0.26 13.94 2.44
C ILE A 160 0.86 14.61 3.66
N THR A 161 -0.02 15.08 4.54
CA THR A 161 0.31 15.67 5.84
C THR A 161 -0.80 15.38 6.85
N ARG A 162 -0.70 15.93 8.03
CA ARG A 162 -1.70 15.78 9.11
C ARG A 162 -1.96 17.09 9.85
N ALA A 163 -3.09 17.17 10.54
CA ALA A 163 -3.46 18.29 11.39
C ALA A 163 -3.22 18.02 12.89
N ASP A 164 -3.26 16.76 13.31
CA ASP A 164 -3.21 16.36 14.72
C ASP A 164 -2.14 15.30 15.03
N VAL A 165 -2.52 14.01 15.16
CA VAL A 165 -1.61 12.90 15.46
C VAL A 165 -1.08 12.24 14.19
N LEU A 166 -0.13 11.32 14.29
CA LEU A 166 0.38 10.54 13.15
C LEU A 166 -0.73 9.71 12.50
N HIS A 167 -0.77 9.73 11.18
CA HIS A 167 -1.61 8.87 10.34
C HIS A 167 -0.78 8.29 9.21
N SER A 168 -1.29 7.29 8.50
CA SER A 168 -0.67 6.78 7.28
C SER A 168 -1.75 6.50 6.24
N TRP A 169 -1.63 7.11 5.08
CA TRP A 169 -2.54 6.94 3.96
C TRP A 169 -2.08 5.76 3.10
N ALA A 170 -2.89 4.70 3.06
CA ALA A 170 -2.50 3.46 2.42
C ALA A 170 -3.61 2.84 1.58
N MET A 171 -3.27 2.41 0.36
CA MET A 171 -4.14 1.64 -0.56
C MET A 171 -3.38 0.40 -1.06
N PRO A 172 -3.64 -0.78 -0.47
CA PRO A 172 -2.88 -2.00 -0.77
C PRO A 172 -2.90 -2.44 -2.24
N SER A 173 -4.06 -2.33 -2.92
CA SER A 173 -4.18 -2.70 -4.35
C SER A 173 -3.36 -1.81 -5.30
N MET A 174 -2.96 -0.64 -4.84
CA MET A 174 -2.09 0.29 -5.57
C MET A 174 -0.65 0.26 -5.04
N GLY A 175 -0.37 -0.54 -3.98
CA GLY A 175 0.92 -0.61 -3.31
C GLY A 175 1.40 0.72 -2.76
N VAL A 176 0.47 1.52 -2.27
CA VAL A 176 0.74 2.85 -1.76
C VAL A 176 0.60 2.84 -0.25
N LYS A 177 1.62 3.32 0.42
CA LYS A 177 1.59 3.64 1.85
C LYS A 177 2.54 4.80 2.12
N LEU A 178 2.02 5.88 2.71
CA LEU A 178 2.81 7.04 3.05
C LEU A 178 2.32 7.69 4.34
N ASP A 179 3.27 7.96 5.25
CA ASP A 179 2.96 8.50 6.55
C ASP A 179 2.64 10.00 6.49
N ALA A 180 1.59 10.39 7.19
CA ALA A 180 1.20 11.77 7.41
C ALA A 180 1.88 12.27 8.69
N THR A 181 3.00 13.00 8.53
CA THR A 181 3.82 13.50 9.64
C THR A 181 3.64 15.00 9.85
N PRO A 182 3.76 15.53 11.11
CA PRO A 182 3.61 16.96 11.37
C PRO A 182 4.77 17.76 10.79
N GLY A 183 4.45 18.94 10.28
CA GLY A 183 5.47 19.85 9.75
C GLY A 183 6.21 19.35 8.51
N ARG A 184 5.81 18.17 7.98
CA ARG A 184 6.37 17.58 6.77
C ARG A 184 5.26 17.32 5.76
N LEU A 185 5.55 17.64 4.50
CA LEU A 185 4.70 17.32 3.37
C LEU A 185 5.35 16.18 2.59
N ASN A 186 4.88 14.96 2.81
CA ASN A 186 5.33 13.80 2.06
C ASN A 186 4.62 13.75 0.71
N GLN A 187 5.29 13.24 -0.32
CA GLN A 187 4.72 13.14 -1.66
C GLN A 187 4.91 11.76 -2.27
N LEU A 188 3.96 11.39 -3.09
CA LEU A 188 4.04 10.24 -3.99
C LEU A 188 3.23 10.51 -5.26
N VAL A 189 3.50 9.76 -6.32
CA VAL A 189 2.71 9.83 -7.55
C VAL A 189 1.92 8.54 -7.70
N ILE A 190 0.62 8.66 -7.92
CA ILE A 190 -0.28 7.53 -8.18
C ILE A 190 -0.86 7.64 -9.58
N SER A 191 -1.00 6.49 -10.22
CA SER A 191 -1.80 6.32 -11.44
C SER A 191 -2.38 4.92 -11.43
N ARG A 192 -3.52 4.74 -12.08
CA ARG A 192 -4.18 3.46 -12.22
C ARG A 192 -4.49 3.21 -13.68
N TYR A 193 -4.28 1.99 -14.19
CA TYR A 193 -4.50 1.69 -15.59
C TYR A 193 -5.90 1.15 -15.91
N ARG A 194 -6.77 1.03 -14.90
CA ARG A 194 -8.16 0.59 -15.06
C ARG A 194 -9.12 1.44 -14.23
N PRO A 195 -10.32 1.75 -14.70
CA PRO A 195 -11.34 2.40 -13.89
C PRO A 195 -11.79 1.48 -12.74
N GLY A 196 -12.44 2.05 -11.74
CA GLY A 196 -13.02 1.32 -10.62
C GLY A 196 -12.55 1.85 -9.25
N ILE A 197 -12.97 1.20 -8.18
CA ILE A 197 -12.76 1.64 -6.81
C ILE A 197 -11.55 0.96 -6.20
N ALA A 198 -10.74 1.73 -5.48
CA ALA A 198 -9.66 1.25 -4.62
C ALA A 198 -9.98 1.58 -3.17
N TYR A 199 -9.79 0.59 -2.30
CA TYR A 199 -10.04 0.71 -0.87
C TYR A 199 -8.72 0.72 -0.10
N GLY A 200 -8.68 1.51 0.95
CA GLY A 200 -7.58 1.60 1.88
C GLY A 200 -8.04 1.91 3.29
N GLN A 201 -7.11 1.93 4.22
CA GLN A 201 -7.35 2.27 5.62
C GLN A 201 -6.14 3.00 6.19
N CYS A 202 -6.37 3.81 7.22
CA CYS A 202 -5.29 4.38 8.01
C CYS A 202 -4.37 3.26 8.52
N SER A 203 -3.06 3.41 8.29
CA SER A 203 -2.05 2.39 8.57
C SER A 203 -0.98 2.85 9.57
N GLU A 204 -1.30 3.88 10.40
CA GLU A 204 -0.51 4.33 11.54
C GLU A 204 -1.45 4.60 12.72
N ILE A 205 -1.09 4.12 13.91
CA ILE A 205 -1.93 4.23 15.12
C ILE A 205 -2.20 5.69 15.48
N CYS A 206 -3.48 6.10 15.47
CA CYS A 206 -3.89 7.49 15.65
C CYS A 206 -4.95 7.68 16.77
N GLY A 207 -5.19 6.66 17.59
CA GLY A 207 -6.09 6.74 18.73
C GLY A 207 -7.24 5.73 18.72
N ALA A 208 -8.27 5.96 19.50
CA ALA A 208 -9.35 5.00 19.77
C ALA A 208 -10.11 4.56 18.51
N ASN A 209 -10.32 5.48 17.55
CA ASN A 209 -11.05 5.22 16.32
C ASN A 209 -10.12 4.96 15.11
N HIS A 210 -8.87 4.57 15.34
CA HIS A 210 -7.90 4.30 14.28
C HIS A 210 -8.44 3.37 13.18
N ARG A 211 -9.19 2.33 13.52
CA ARG A 211 -9.79 1.39 12.56
C ARG A 211 -10.96 1.95 11.74
N TYR A 212 -11.45 3.13 12.10
CA TYR A 212 -12.63 3.77 11.51
C TYR A 212 -12.26 4.92 10.57
N ILE A 213 -11.07 4.87 9.96
CA ILE A 213 -10.60 5.87 9.00
C ILE A 213 -10.31 5.19 7.66
N PRO A 214 -11.37 4.85 6.88
CA PRO A 214 -11.20 4.26 5.55
C PRO A 214 -10.75 5.29 4.52
N ILE A 215 -10.23 4.77 3.42
CA ILE A 215 -9.86 5.50 2.21
C ILE A 215 -10.59 4.85 1.05
N VAL A 216 -11.38 5.62 0.32
CA VAL A 216 -12.04 5.14 -0.90
C VAL A 216 -11.68 6.07 -2.04
N ALA A 217 -10.96 5.53 -3.04
CA ALA A 217 -10.62 6.25 -4.26
C ALA A 217 -11.34 5.62 -5.44
N GLU A 218 -12.12 6.43 -6.15
CA GLU A 218 -12.86 6.08 -7.36
C GLU A 218 -12.11 6.60 -8.59
N PHE A 219 -11.68 5.70 -9.46
CA PHE A 219 -10.95 6.03 -10.68
C PHE A 219 -11.92 5.98 -11.85
N VAL A 220 -12.11 7.13 -12.50
CA VAL A 220 -13.09 7.37 -13.56
C VAL A 220 -12.43 7.84 -14.85
N THR A 221 -13.20 8.00 -15.93
CA THR A 221 -12.69 8.64 -17.16
C THR A 221 -12.38 10.11 -16.91
N VAL A 222 -11.58 10.71 -17.79
CA VAL A 222 -11.29 12.17 -17.71
C VAL A 222 -12.57 12.99 -17.84
N ASP A 223 -13.48 12.59 -18.69
CA ASP A 223 -14.75 13.31 -18.92
C ASP A 223 -15.67 13.24 -17.69
N ASP A 224 -15.77 12.07 -17.07
CA ASP A 224 -16.53 11.90 -15.81
C ASP A 224 -15.90 12.69 -14.67
N PHE A 225 -14.55 12.69 -14.59
CA PHE A 225 -13.84 13.49 -13.63
C PHE A 225 -14.11 14.99 -13.80
N ASN A 226 -14.04 15.50 -15.04
CA ASN A 226 -14.35 16.91 -15.32
C ASN A 226 -15.79 17.25 -14.96
N THR A 227 -16.73 16.37 -15.26
CA THR A 227 -18.15 16.54 -14.90
C THR A 227 -18.32 16.57 -13.37
N TRP A 228 -17.64 15.69 -12.66
CA TRP A 228 -17.66 15.65 -11.20
C TRP A 228 -17.09 16.95 -10.59
N VAL A 229 -15.97 17.46 -11.11
CA VAL A 229 -15.35 18.72 -10.66
C VAL A 229 -16.30 19.91 -10.87
N LEU A 230 -16.96 19.99 -12.05
CA LEU A 230 -17.91 21.04 -12.34
C LEU A 230 -19.12 21.01 -11.39
N ASN A 231 -19.67 19.83 -11.15
CA ASN A 231 -20.83 19.67 -10.25
C ASN A 231 -20.50 19.99 -8.78
N ARG A 232 -19.25 19.82 -8.36
CA ARG A 232 -18.79 20.17 -7.01
C ARG A 232 -18.50 21.67 -6.84
N ASN A 233 -18.24 22.37 -7.94
CA ASN A 233 -17.99 23.82 -7.96
C ASN A 233 -19.26 24.66 -8.23
N ALA A 234 -20.40 24.03 -8.52
CA ALA A 234 -21.70 24.68 -8.71
C ALA A 234 -22.43 24.84 -7.37
#